data_7e4e81e60283742d65f05782d6eb8541
#
_entry.id   7e4e81e60283742d65f05782d6eb8541
#
_cell.length_a   1.000
_cell.length_b   1.000
_cell.length_c   1.000
_cell.angle_alpha   90.00
_cell.angle_beta   90.00
_cell.angle_gamma   90.00
#
_symmetry.space_group_name_H-M   'P 1'
#
loop_
_entity.id
_entity.type
_entity.pdbx_description
1 polymer ?
#
loop_
_entity_poly.entity_id
_entity_poly.type
_entity_poly.pdbx_seq_one_letter_code
_entity_poly.pdbx_strand_id
1 'polypeptide(L)'
;MKQNQKAKIIVSPDAMSGKFFSKRGNLHSITTEWPEIDENRLILIDQTCEIEEDIHVIAHIPQNHPMPKGNQNLFVKPNEQNEACFYSVMARKGRIKSNLYVQDVNGDYIHDDFRHELALYVDGLLFTGCAHSGLENILAACPWSVHTVIGGFHLLDGQETDEELAALTQRLKTNYPETRFYTSHCTGDNVFEVMKGVMGKQLQSFRCGTTAEL
;
A
#
# COMPACT_ATOMS: atom_id res chain seq x y z
N MET A 1 -3.38 -18.72 -11.68
CA MET A 1 -2.22 -18.94 -12.56
C MET A 1 -2.37 -20.14 -13.48
N LYS A 2 -2.94 -21.26 -13.05
CA LYS A 2 -3.14 -22.44 -13.91
C LYS A 2 -4.05 -22.16 -15.11
N GLN A 3 -5.01 -21.23 -14.99
CA GLN A 3 -5.98 -20.92 -16.06
C GLN A 3 -5.46 -19.93 -17.10
N ASN A 4 -4.55 -19.04 -16.73
CA ASN A 4 -3.92 -18.09 -17.65
C ASN A 4 -2.40 -18.30 -17.66
N GLN A 5 -1.89 -18.93 -18.71
CA GLN A 5 -0.46 -19.23 -18.87
C GLN A 5 0.30 -18.11 -19.62
N LYS A 6 -0.40 -17.10 -20.16
CA LYS A 6 0.20 -16.03 -20.96
C LYS A 6 0.41 -14.74 -20.18
N ALA A 7 -0.40 -14.49 -19.14
CA ALA A 7 -0.30 -13.26 -18.37
C ALA A 7 1.07 -13.12 -17.69
N LYS A 8 1.64 -11.93 -17.78
CA LYS A 8 2.81 -11.55 -16.99
C LYS A 8 2.43 -11.35 -15.53
N ILE A 9 3.38 -11.53 -14.65
CA ILE A 9 3.25 -11.33 -13.22
C ILE A 9 4.23 -10.24 -12.83
N ILE A 10 3.71 -9.12 -12.38
CA ILE A 10 4.50 -7.95 -11.98
C ILE A 10 4.49 -7.89 -10.47
N VAL A 11 5.66 -7.85 -9.86
CA VAL A 11 5.81 -7.88 -8.42
C VAL A 11 7.11 -7.21 -7.98
N SER A 12 7.12 -6.67 -6.76
CA SER A 12 8.35 -6.17 -6.14
C SER A 12 9.25 -7.35 -5.71
N PRO A 13 10.58 -7.23 -5.85
CA PRO A 13 11.53 -8.20 -5.31
C PRO A 13 11.34 -8.42 -3.80
N ASP A 14 11.06 -7.36 -3.05
CA ASP A 14 10.82 -7.42 -1.61
C ASP A 14 9.55 -8.20 -1.25
N ALA A 15 8.49 -8.12 -2.08
CA ALA A 15 7.29 -8.93 -1.90
C ALA A 15 7.55 -10.42 -2.12
N MET A 16 8.43 -10.78 -3.05
CA MET A 16 8.75 -12.19 -3.32
C MET A 16 9.65 -12.80 -2.25
N SER A 17 10.62 -12.06 -1.75
CA SER A 17 11.60 -12.55 -0.77
C SER A 17 11.18 -12.35 0.68
N GLY A 18 10.23 -11.44 0.94
CA GLY A 18 9.81 -11.03 2.28
C GLY A 18 9.06 -12.13 3.04
N LYS A 19 9.24 -12.12 4.35
CA LYS A 19 8.47 -12.93 5.28
C LYS A 19 7.63 -11.99 6.14
N PHE A 20 6.33 -11.99 5.90
CA PHE A 20 5.38 -11.06 6.47
C PHE A 20 4.54 -11.68 7.57
N PHE A 21 4.25 -10.90 8.60
CA PHE A 21 3.54 -11.32 9.79
C PHE A 21 2.51 -10.30 10.23
N SER A 22 1.44 -10.77 10.84
CA SER A 22 0.41 -9.96 11.47
C SER A 22 0.30 -10.28 12.95
N LYS A 23 0.13 -9.24 13.79
CA LYS A 23 -0.11 -9.34 15.24
C LYS A 23 -1.56 -8.96 15.59
N ARG A 24 -2.49 -9.11 14.67
CA ARG A 24 -3.93 -9.03 14.98
C ARG A 24 -4.32 -10.29 15.77
N GLY A 25 -4.38 -10.16 17.11
CA GLY A 25 -4.44 -11.29 18.04
C GLY A 25 -3.05 -11.88 18.30
N ASN A 26 -2.82 -13.15 17.98
CA ASN A 26 -1.51 -13.77 18.09
C ASN A 26 -0.68 -13.50 16.83
N LEU A 27 0.66 -13.38 17.01
CA LEU A 27 1.57 -13.25 15.88
C LEU A 27 1.47 -14.49 14.98
N HIS A 28 1.19 -14.26 13.71
CA HIS A 28 1.08 -15.33 12.70
C HIS A 28 1.62 -14.88 11.34
N SER A 29 2.11 -15.82 10.56
CA SER A 29 2.59 -15.54 9.20
C SER A 29 1.41 -15.20 8.29
N ILE A 30 1.60 -14.15 7.49
CA ILE A 30 0.74 -13.78 6.36
C ILE A 30 1.53 -13.81 5.05
N THR A 31 2.71 -14.44 5.08
CA THR A 31 3.58 -14.58 3.91
C THR A 31 2.87 -15.41 2.84
N THR A 32 2.87 -14.90 1.63
CA THR A 32 2.35 -15.64 0.47
C THR A 32 3.37 -16.70 0.04
N GLU A 33 2.94 -17.94 -0.05
CA GLU A 33 3.70 -18.99 -0.71
C GLU A 33 3.55 -18.83 -2.22
N TRP A 34 4.63 -18.48 -2.90
CA TRP A 34 4.62 -18.33 -4.35
C TRP A 34 4.63 -19.70 -5.00
N PRO A 35 3.70 -19.99 -5.94
CA PRO A 35 3.80 -21.18 -6.75
C PRO A 35 5.01 -21.09 -7.68
N GLU A 36 5.41 -22.22 -8.25
CA GLU A 36 6.40 -22.22 -9.33
C GLU A 36 5.93 -21.32 -10.48
N ILE A 37 6.72 -20.32 -10.81
CA ILE A 37 6.42 -19.32 -11.83
C ILE A 37 7.46 -19.48 -12.94
N ASP A 38 7.01 -19.57 -14.19
CA ASP A 38 7.88 -19.48 -15.36
C ASP A 38 8.57 -18.10 -15.34
N GLU A 39 9.90 -18.09 -15.30
CA GLU A 39 10.72 -16.88 -15.25
C GLU A 39 10.43 -15.91 -16.41
N ASN A 40 10.04 -16.43 -17.58
CA ASN A 40 9.64 -15.59 -18.72
C ASN A 40 8.34 -14.80 -18.48
N ARG A 41 7.58 -15.14 -17.44
CA ARG A 41 6.34 -14.47 -17.04
C ARG A 41 6.53 -13.51 -15.89
N LEU A 42 7.65 -13.58 -15.20
CA LEU A 42 7.94 -12.77 -14.01
C LEU A 42 8.63 -11.47 -14.41
N ILE A 43 8.10 -10.36 -13.94
CA ILE A 43 8.69 -9.03 -14.06
C ILE A 43 8.87 -8.47 -12.67
N LEU A 44 10.12 -8.30 -12.26
CA LEU A 44 10.46 -7.69 -10.98
C LEU A 44 10.62 -6.18 -11.15
N ILE A 45 9.88 -5.41 -10.33
CA ILE A 45 9.89 -3.95 -10.38
C ILE A 45 10.19 -3.40 -8.98
N ASP A 46 11.24 -2.61 -8.86
CA ASP A 46 11.66 -1.89 -7.65
C ASP A 46 11.68 -0.37 -7.81
N GLN A 47 11.42 0.14 -9.02
CA GLN A 47 11.35 1.56 -9.34
C GLN A 47 10.15 1.84 -10.24
N THR A 48 9.60 3.05 -10.13
CA THR A 48 8.54 3.51 -11.02
C THR A 48 8.97 3.43 -12.48
N CYS A 49 8.20 2.74 -13.29
CA CYS A 49 8.51 2.54 -14.71
C CYS A 49 7.25 2.30 -15.56
N GLU A 50 7.39 2.52 -16.85
CA GLU A 50 6.44 2.09 -17.87
C GLU A 50 6.65 0.61 -18.18
N ILE A 51 5.57 -0.16 -18.24
CA ILE A 51 5.59 -1.60 -18.52
C ILE A 51 5.01 -1.94 -19.89
N GLU A 52 4.09 -1.13 -20.38
CA GLU A 52 3.54 -1.09 -21.74
C GLU A 52 3.16 0.35 -22.05
N GLU A 53 2.85 0.67 -23.30
CA GLU A 53 2.45 2.01 -23.74
C GLU A 53 1.32 2.55 -22.85
N ASP A 54 1.55 3.69 -22.19
CA ASP A 54 0.64 4.37 -21.26
C ASP A 54 0.24 3.56 -20.00
N ILE A 55 0.94 2.44 -19.73
CA ILE A 55 0.73 1.63 -18.53
C ILE A 55 1.98 1.69 -17.64
N HIS A 56 1.84 2.25 -16.45
CA HIS A 56 2.94 2.47 -15.53
C HIS A 56 2.73 1.77 -14.20
N VAL A 57 3.81 1.29 -13.62
CA VAL A 57 3.83 0.81 -12.23
C VAL A 57 4.56 1.83 -11.37
N ILE A 58 3.90 2.24 -10.29
CA ILE A 58 4.49 3.12 -9.28
C ILE A 58 5.07 2.22 -8.19
N ALA A 59 6.35 2.40 -7.92
CA ALA A 59 7.11 1.68 -6.93
C ALA A 59 7.93 2.64 -6.07
N HIS A 60 8.54 2.13 -5.00
CA HIS A 60 9.39 2.91 -4.12
C HIS A 60 8.70 4.17 -3.59
N ILE A 61 7.49 4.01 -3.05
CA ILE A 61 6.61 5.07 -2.58
C ILE A 61 7.25 5.75 -1.36
N PRO A 62 7.60 7.06 -1.41
CA PRO A 62 8.21 7.77 -0.30
C PRO A 62 7.19 8.06 0.80
N GLN A 63 7.60 7.91 2.06
CA GLN A 63 6.73 8.11 3.23
C GLN A 63 6.84 9.57 3.73
N ASN A 64 6.30 10.51 2.97
CA ASN A 64 6.30 11.93 3.30
C ASN A 64 5.07 12.36 4.12
N HIS A 65 4.01 11.56 4.07
CA HIS A 65 2.77 11.71 4.83
C HIS A 65 2.60 10.55 5.82
N PRO A 66 1.74 10.69 6.84
CA PRO A 66 1.43 9.61 7.77
C PRO A 66 0.88 8.36 7.04
N MET A 67 1.39 7.20 7.42
CA MET A 67 0.81 5.92 7.00
C MET A 67 -0.40 5.55 7.86
N PRO A 68 -1.31 4.68 7.35
CA PRO A 68 -2.42 4.15 8.13
C PRO A 68 -1.95 3.49 9.44
N LYS A 69 -2.61 3.81 10.54
CA LYS A 69 -2.27 3.26 11.87
C LYS A 69 -2.50 1.75 11.97
N GLY A 70 -3.38 1.19 11.16
CA GLY A 70 -3.59 -0.26 11.04
C GLY A 70 -2.30 -1.03 10.73
N ASN A 71 -1.30 -0.37 10.16
CA ASN A 71 0.02 -0.93 9.87
C ASN A 71 0.82 -1.31 11.11
N GLN A 72 0.54 -0.74 12.28
CA GLN A 72 1.28 -1.04 13.52
C GLN A 72 1.24 -2.51 13.92
N ASN A 73 0.33 -3.29 13.36
CA ASN A 73 0.19 -4.72 13.59
C ASN A 73 0.84 -5.58 12.48
N LEU A 74 1.54 -4.96 11.55
CA LEU A 74 2.16 -5.63 10.41
C LEU A 74 3.68 -5.56 10.50
N PHE A 75 4.31 -6.71 10.31
CA PHE A 75 5.74 -6.89 10.55
C PHE A 75 6.37 -7.69 9.41
N VAL A 76 7.66 -7.48 9.24
CA VAL A 76 8.50 -8.27 8.35
C VAL A 76 9.67 -8.85 9.14
N LYS A 77 10.06 -10.08 8.82
CA LYS A 77 11.29 -10.65 9.35
C LYS A 77 12.46 -10.16 8.48
N PRO A 78 13.47 -9.48 9.08
CA PRO A 78 14.63 -9.06 8.32
C PRO A 78 15.33 -10.26 7.67
N ASN A 79 15.72 -10.10 6.41
CA ASN A 79 16.67 -11.00 5.78
C ASN A 79 18.06 -10.33 5.75
N GLU A 80 19.13 -11.07 5.55
CA GLU A 80 20.51 -10.56 5.58
C GLU A 80 20.74 -9.37 4.63
N GLN A 81 20.02 -9.29 3.52
CA GLN A 81 20.09 -8.19 2.56
C GLN A 81 19.35 -6.94 3.04
N ASN A 82 18.20 -7.14 3.69
CA ASN A 82 17.39 -6.04 4.25
C ASN A 82 17.98 -5.47 5.53
N GLU A 83 18.69 -6.28 6.34
CA GLU A 83 19.38 -5.80 7.54
C GLU A 83 20.43 -4.74 7.21
N ALA A 84 21.28 -4.98 6.23
CA ALA A 84 22.33 -4.04 5.86
C ALA A 84 21.78 -2.71 5.33
N CYS A 85 20.71 -2.74 4.55
CA CYS A 85 20.05 -1.55 4.04
C CYS A 85 19.28 -0.80 5.15
N PHE A 86 18.52 -1.52 5.97
CA PHE A 86 17.75 -0.97 7.09
C PHE A 86 18.65 -0.28 8.12
N TYR A 87 19.71 -0.93 8.60
CA TYR A 87 20.64 -0.34 9.55
C TYR A 87 21.37 0.88 8.96
N SER A 88 21.71 0.86 7.68
CA SER A 88 22.39 1.99 7.03
C SER A 88 21.47 3.23 6.91
N VAL A 89 20.21 3.04 6.61
CA VAL A 89 19.21 4.12 6.50
C VAL A 89 18.85 4.68 7.88
N MET A 90 18.66 3.81 8.88
CA MET A 90 18.32 4.23 10.24
C MET A 90 19.48 4.90 10.97
N ALA A 91 20.71 4.42 10.79
CA ALA A 91 21.90 5.05 11.33
C ALA A 91 22.12 6.46 10.76
N ARG A 92 21.86 6.66 9.46
CA ARG A 92 21.96 7.99 8.80
C ARG A 92 20.88 8.98 9.28
N LYS A 93 19.71 8.50 9.70
CA LYS A 93 18.59 9.36 10.15
C LYS A 93 18.57 9.62 11.66
N GLY A 94 19.51 9.04 12.45
CA GLY A 94 19.57 9.20 13.91
C GLY A 94 18.28 8.78 14.65
N ARG A 95 17.47 7.89 14.07
CA ARG A 95 16.14 7.52 14.56
C ARG A 95 16.02 6.05 14.92
N ILE A 96 16.99 5.51 15.68
CA ILE A 96 16.76 4.20 16.32
C ILE A 96 15.97 4.46 17.62
N LYS A 97 14.64 4.42 17.54
CA LYS A 97 13.84 4.25 18.76
C LYS A 97 13.69 2.75 19.01
N SER A 98 14.01 2.33 20.24
CA SER A 98 13.98 0.95 20.72
C SER A 98 12.63 0.22 20.60
N ASN A 99 11.58 0.91 20.17
CA ASN A 99 10.21 0.40 20.04
C ASN A 99 9.89 -0.19 18.67
N LEU A 100 10.86 -0.22 17.74
CA LEU A 100 10.68 -0.77 16.39
C LEU A 100 10.80 -2.30 16.33
N TYR A 101 11.32 -2.94 17.39
CA TYR A 101 11.51 -4.38 17.43
C TYR A 101 10.50 -5.03 18.37
N VAL A 102 9.78 -6.01 17.87
CA VAL A 102 9.01 -6.94 18.69
C VAL A 102 9.83 -8.22 18.76
N GLN A 103 10.46 -8.49 19.92
CA GLN A 103 11.07 -9.78 20.19
C GLN A 103 9.98 -10.82 20.41
N ASP A 104 10.08 -11.92 19.68
CA ASP A 104 9.28 -13.12 19.88
C ASP A 104 10.24 -14.30 20.07
N VAL A 105 9.70 -15.43 20.53
CA VAL A 105 10.44 -16.69 20.76
C VAL A 105 11.14 -17.25 19.51
N ASN A 106 10.82 -16.74 18.31
CA ASN A 106 11.34 -17.20 17.02
C ASN A 106 12.25 -16.19 16.31
N GLY A 107 12.58 -15.07 16.95
CA GLY A 107 13.47 -14.05 16.41
C GLY A 107 12.90 -12.65 16.37
N ASP A 108 13.69 -11.71 15.90
CA ASP A 108 13.33 -10.30 15.85
C ASP A 108 12.47 -10.00 14.62
N TYR A 109 11.41 -9.24 14.83
CA TYR A 109 10.54 -8.71 13.78
C TYR A 109 10.64 -7.19 13.78
N ILE A 110 10.56 -6.58 12.61
CA ILE A 110 10.49 -5.13 12.44
C ILE A 110 9.14 -4.75 11.84
N HIS A 111 8.68 -3.54 12.11
CA HIS A 111 7.51 -3.04 11.42
C HIS A 111 7.74 -3.01 9.93
N ASP A 112 6.74 -3.44 9.15
CA ASP A 112 6.78 -3.37 7.70
C ASP A 112 6.79 -1.90 7.26
N ASP A 113 7.71 -1.55 6.38
CA ASP A 113 7.82 -0.21 5.78
C ASP A 113 7.13 -0.13 4.41
N PHE A 114 6.50 -1.23 3.99
CA PHE A 114 5.72 -1.35 2.74
C PHE A 114 6.44 -0.94 1.47
N ARG A 115 7.77 -0.96 1.44
CA ARG A 115 8.54 -0.67 0.22
C ARG A 115 8.23 -1.60 -0.95
N HIS A 116 7.63 -2.77 -0.63
CA HIS A 116 7.18 -3.75 -1.61
C HIS A 116 5.83 -3.39 -2.24
N GLU A 117 5.12 -2.36 -1.74
CA GLU A 117 3.82 -1.96 -2.28
C GLU A 117 3.99 -1.33 -3.67
N LEU A 118 3.15 -1.76 -4.58
CA LEU A 118 3.06 -1.26 -5.95
C LEU A 118 1.68 -0.67 -6.21
N ALA A 119 1.62 0.37 -7.04
CA ALA A 119 0.37 0.88 -7.60
C ALA A 119 0.46 0.86 -9.13
N LEU A 120 -0.70 0.78 -9.79
CA LEU A 120 -0.78 0.76 -11.25
C LEU A 120 -1.42 2.07 -11.73
N TYR A 121 -0.80 2.72 -12.71
CA TYR A 121 -1.35 3.91 -13.35
C TYR A 121 -1.62 3.64 -14.83
N VAL A 122 -2.81 4.00 -15.31
CA VAL A 122 -3.24 3.87 -16.70
C VAL A 122 -4.14 5.06 -17.04
N ASP A 123 -3.72 5.93 -17.94
CA ASP A 123 -4.53 7.02 -18.52
C ASP A 123 -5.35 7.81 -17.47
N GLY A 124 -4.70 8.32 -16.45
CA GLY A 124 -5.34 9.08 -15.36
C GLY A 124 -6.00 8.23 -14.27
N LEU A 125 -6.02 6.91 -14.42
CA LEU A 125 -6.54 5.97 -13.43
C LEU A 125 -5.41 5.43 -12.58
N LEU A 126 -5.49 5.60 -11.27
CA LEU A 126 -4.56 5.06 -10.29
C LEU A 126 -5.21 3.92 -9.51
N PHE A 127 -4.70 2.72 -9.71
CA PHE A 127 -5.15 1.53 -8.98
C PHE A 127 -4.20 1.25 -7.83
N THR A 128 -4.75 1.13 -6.62
CA THR A 128 -4.00 0.72 -5.43
C THR A 128 -4.52 -0.63 -4.93
N GLY A 129 -3.71 -1.32 -4.13
CA GLY A 129 -4.18 -2.42 -3.29
C GLY A 129 -4.90 -1.87 -2.05
N CYS A 130 -4.34 -2.18 -0.88
CA CYS A 130 -4.83 -1.65 0.40
C CYS A 130 -4.31 -0.24 0.72
N ALA A 131 -3.34 0.28 -0.01
CA ALA A 131 -2.66 1.56 0.24
C ALA A 131 -2.00 1.62 1.63
N HIS A 132 -1.23 0.60 1.96
CA HIS A 132 -0.47 0.53 3.22
C HIS A 132 0.57 1.66 3.35
N SER A 133 1.21 2.07 2.25
CA SER A 133 2.10 3.24 2.24
C SER A 133 1.37 4.56 2.53
N GLY A 134 0.04 4.54 2.56
CA GLY A 134 -0.82 5.71 2.71
C GLY A 134 -1.19 6.33 1.36
N LEU A 135 -2.48 6.61 1.18
CA LEU A 135 -3.00 7.11 -0.10
C LEU A 135 -2.34 8.41 -0.55
N GLU A 136 -2.04 9.34 0.40
CA GLU A 136 -1.36 10.61 0.07
C GLU A 136 0.06 10.38 -0.44
N ASN A 137 0.78 9.39 0.12
CA ASN A 137 2.12 9.03 -0.33
C ASN A 137 2.10 8.41 -1.72
N ILE A 138 1.12 7.54 -2.01
CA ILE A 138 0.96 6.92 -3.33
C ILE A 138 0.61 7.96 -4.38
N LEU A 139 -0.32 8.88 -4.09
CA LEU A 139 -0.67 9.99 -4.96
C LEU A 139 0.52 10.92 -5.22
N ALA A 140 1.30 11.25 -4.17
CA ALA A 140 2.49 12.08 -4.29
C ALA A 140 3.63 11.39 -5.07
N ALA A 141 3.68 10.05 -5.07
CA ALA A 141 4.64 9.27 -5.84
C ALA A 141 4.28 9.18 -7.34
N CYS A 142 3.01 9.43 -7.69
CA CYS A 142 2.54 9.41 -9.07
C CYS A 142 2.95 10.70 -9.79
N PRO A 143 3.80 10.67 -10.80
CA PRO A 143 4.24 11.88 -11.50
C PRO A 143 3.24 12.38 -12.55
N TRP A 144 2.16 11.64 -12.79
CA TRP A 144 1.13 11.96 -13.79
C TRP A 144 -0.15 12.48 -13.12
N SER A 145 -0.99 13.18 -13.89
CA SER A 145 -2.29 13.65 -13.41
C SER A 145 -3.22 12.48 -13.11
N VAL A 146 -3.74 12.43 -11.89
CA VAL A 146 -4.67 11.37 -11.45
C VAL A 146 -6.10 11.93 -11.44
N HIS A 147 -6.96 11.38 -12.30
CA HIS A 147 -8.38 11.75 -12.38
C HIS A 147 -9.24 10.84 -11.51
N THR A 148 -8.83 9.58 -11.36
CA THR A 148 -9.59 8.59 -10.59
C THR A 148 -8.63 7.68 -9.82
N VAL A 149 -8.93 7.46 -8.55
CA VAL A 149 -8.27 6.46 -7.69
C VAL A 149 -9.22 5.31 -7.44
N ILE A 150 -8.75 4.09 -7.57
CA ILE A 150 -9.52 2.86 -7.30
C ILE A 150 -8.71 1.96 -6.37
N GLY A 151 -9.20 1.71 -5.15
CA GLY A 151 -8.54 0.81 -4.19
C GLY A 151 -8.97 1.00 -2.76
N GLY A 152 -8.34 0.28 -1.84
CA GLY A 152 -8.55 0.42 -0.40
C GLY A 152 -7.68 1.53 0.21
N PHE A 153 -8.05 2.02 1.40
CA PHE A 153 -7.31 3.07 2.13
C PHE A 153 -6.70 2.58 3.43
N HIS A 154 -6.85 1.30 3.74
CA HIS A 154 -6.34 0.62 4.94
C HIS A 154 -6.72 1.30 6.28
N LEU A 155 -7.94 1.78 6.40
CA LEU A 155 -8.47 2.50 7.57
C LEU A 155 -9.51 1.68 8.37
N LEU A 156 -9.72 0.40 7.99
CA LEU A 156 -10.77 -0.47 8.53
C LEU A 156 -10.70 -0.65 10.05
N ASP A 157 -9.50 -0.69 10.62
CA ASP A 157 -9.32 -1.03 12.03
C ASP A 157 -9.65 0.13 12.99
N GLY A 158 -10.09 1.30 12.45
CA GLY A 158 -10.56 2.44 13.25
C GLY A 158 -9.53 2.96 14.26
N GLN A 159 -8.25 2.95 13.89
CA GLN A 159 -7.15 3.38 14.75
C GLN A 159 -6.87 4.88 14.62
N GLU A 160 -7.33 5.48 13.54
CA GLU A 160 -7.33 6.92 13.34
C GLU A 160 -8.38 7.58 14.23
N THR A 161 -8.04 8.71 14.86
CA THR A 161 -9.04 9.52 15.54
C THR A 161 -9.92 10.26 14.53
N ASP A 162 -11.07 10.75 14.97
CA ASP A 162 -11.98 11.53 14.12
C ASP A 162 -11.28 12.77 13.54
N GLU A 163 -10.39 13.40 14.32
CA GLU A 163 -9.61 14.57 13.87
C GLU A 163 -8.58 14.20 12.81
N GLU A 164 -7.90 13.06 12.97
CA GLU A 164 -6.92 12.57 11.98
C GLU A 164 -7.62 12.20 10.68
N LEU A 165 -8.77 11.55 10.78
CA LEU A 165 -9.57 11.16 9.63
C LEU A 165 -10.14 12.37 8.90
N ALA A 166 -10.64 13.36 9.64
CA ALA A 166 -11.11 14.63 9.08
C ALA A 166 -9.96 15.39 8.39
N ALA A 167 -8.77 15.43 9.01
CA ALA A 167 -7.61 16.08 8.44
C ALA A 167 -7.12 15.39 7.15
N LEU A 168 -7.05 14.06 7.11
CA LEU A 168 -6.73 13.29 5.91
C LEU A 168 -7.74 13.58 4.80
N THR A 169 -9.02 13.49 5.12
CA THR A 169 -10.11 13.70 4.17
C THR A 169 -10.09 15.11 3.57
N GLN A 170 -9.83 16.12 4.41
CA GLN A 170 -9.74 17.52 3.98
C GLN A 170 -8.51 17.74 3.07
N ARG A 171 -7.37 17.13 3.38
CA ARG A 171 -6.18 17.22 2.50
C ARG A 171 -6.42 16.57 1.15
N LEU A 172 -7.03 15.38 1.10
CA LEU A 172 -7.39 14.72 -0.16
C LEU A 172 -8.31 15.60 -1.00
N LYS A 173 -9.35 16.17 -0.38
CA LYS A 173 -10.30 17.05 -1.05
C LYS A 173 -9.64 18.34 -1.58
N THR A 174 -8.72 18.92 -0.82
CA THR A 174 -8.07 20.20 -1.17
C THR A 174 -6.98 20.03 -2.22
N ASN A 175 -6.17 18.98 -2.08
CA ASN A 175 -5.01 18.78 -2.96
C ASN A 175 -5.39 18.10 -4.28
N TYR A 176 -6.52 17.37 -4.29
CA TYR A 176 -6.99 16.60 -5.44
C TYR A 176 -8.46 16.91 -5.74
N PRO A 177 -8.85 18.18 -6.00
CA PRO A 177 -10.25 18.60 -6.08
C PRO A 177 -11.02 17.97 -7.23
N GLU A 178 -10.35 17.63 -8.32
CA GLU A 178 -10.94 17.02 -9.51
C GLU A 178 -10.85 15.49 -9.54
N THR A 179 -10.13 14.89 -8.59
CA THR A 179 -9.94 13.44 -8.53
C THR A 179 -11.15 12.76 -7.90
N ARG A 180 -11.65 11.72 -8.54
CA ARG A 180 -12.68 10.83 -7.99
C ARG A 180 -12.02 9.65 -7.28
N PHE A 181 -12.58 9.24 -6.15
CA PHE A 181 -12.08 8.14 -5.33
C PHE A 181 -13.12 7.04 -5.25
N TYR A 182 -12.75 5.85 -5.68
CA TYR A 182 -13.56 4.63 -5.59
C TYR A 182 -12.90 3.69 -4.59
N THR A 183 -13.58 3.42 -3.49
CA THR A 183 -12.98 2.62 -2.41
C THR A 183 -13.94 1.61 -1.82
N SER A 184 -13.38 0.59 -1.20
CA SER A 184 -14.08 -0.44 -0.43
C SER A 184 -13.10 -1.25 0.41
N HIS A 185 -13.42 -2.49 0.75
CA HIS A 185 -12.57 -3.47 1.40
C HIS A 185 -11.97 -2.95 2.71
N CYS A 186 -10.67 -2.68 2.75
CA CYS A 186 -9.95 -2.27 3.95
C CYS A 186 -10.12 -0.79 4.34
N THR A 187 -10.95 -0.03 3.66
CA THR A 187 -11.32 1.32 4.10
C THR A 187 -12.27 1.27 5.31
N GLY A 188 -13.18 0.29 5.35
CA GLY A 188 -14.19 0.15 6.38
C GLY A 188 -15.42 1.02 6.15
N ASP A 189 -16.61 0.47 6.46
CA ASP A 189 -17.87 1.15 6.17
C ASP A 189 -18.05 2.44 6.99
N ASN A 190 -17.72 2.41 8.29
CA ASN A 190 -17.82 3.60 9.15
C ASN A 190 -16.91 4.74 8.69
N VAL A 191 -15.67 4.42 8.36
CA VAL A 191 -14.69 5.38 7.84
C VAL A 191 -15.17 5.95 6.50
N PHE A 192 -15.68 5.08 5.63
CA PHE A 192 -16.25 5.50 4.36
C PHE A 192 -17.35 6.56 4.53
N GLU A 193 -18.30 6.33 5.45
CA GLU A 193 -19.41 7.28 5.69
C GLU A 193 -18.90 8.64 6.22
N VAL A 194 -17.92 8.63 7.13
CA VAL A 194 -17.30 9.87 7.65
C VAL A 194 -16.62 10.63 6.52
N MET A 195 -15.77 9.97 5.73
CA MET A 195 -15.09 10.59 4.60
C MET A 195 -16.07 11.08 3.53
N LYS A 196 -17.12 10.29 3.26
CA LYS A 196 -18.18 10.63 2.30
C LYS A 196 -18.92 11.91 2.70
N GLY A 197 -19.14 12.12 3.99
CA GLY A 197 -19.74 13.35 4.51
C GLY A 197 -18.96 14.61 4.13
N VAL A 198 -17.63 14.52 4.05
CA VAL A 198 -16.74 15.63 3.69
C VAL A 198 -16.51 15.73 2.17
N MET A 199 -16.22 14.61 1.52
CA MET A 199 -15.86 14.56 0.10
C MET A 199 -17.09 14.58 -0.83
N GLY A 200 -18.26 14.23 -0.34
CA GLY A 200 -19.49 14.24 -1.14
C GLY A 200 -19.40 13.32 -2.36
N LYS A 201 -19.66 13.87 -3.54
CA LYS A 201 -19.66 13.10 -4.81
C LYS A 201 -18.26 12.61 -5.23
N GLN A 202 -17.22 13.19 -4.69
CA GLN A 202 -15.84 12.84 -5.01
C GLN A 202 -15.44 11.44 -4.51
N LEU A 203 -16.06 10.94 -3.43
CA LEU A 203 -15.85 9.60 -2.90
C LEU A 203 -17.02 8.68 -3.25
N GLN A 204 -16.75 7.51 -3.79
CA GLN A 204 -17.73 6.49 -4.18
C GLN A 204 -17.35 5.13 -3.59
N SER A 205 -18.36 4.33 -3.28
CA SER A 205 -18.14 2.92 -2.92
C SER A 205 -17.96 2.09 -4.19
N PHE A 206 -16.96 1.21 -4.20
CA PHE A 206 -16.66 0.30 -5.31
C PHE A 206 -16.52 -1.13 -4.78
N ARG A 207 -17.63 -1.84 -4.70
CA ARG A 207 -17.71 -3.20 -4.20
C ARG A 207 -17.72 -4.21 -5.35
N CYS A 208 -17.47 -5.47 -5.01
CA CYS A 208 -17.53 -6.56 -5.98
C CYS A 208 -18.88 -6.56 -6.73
N GLY A 209 -18.83 -6.56 -8.07
CA GLY A 209 -20.00 -6.47 -8.93
C GLY A 209 -20.48 -5.04 -9.25
N THR A 210 -19.82 -4.01 -8.71
CA THR A 210 -20.09 -2.61 -9.10
C THR A 210 -19.47 -2.32 -10.47
N THR A 211 -20.18 -1.57 -11.30
CA THR A 211 -19.67 -0.96 -12.54
C THR A 211 -19.73 0.55 -12.44
N ALA A 212 -18.74 1.25 -12.95
CA ALA A 212 -18.69 2.69 -13.03
C ALA A 212 -18.19 3.13 -14.41
N GLU A 213 -18.76 4.20 -14.95
CA GLU A 213 -18.18 4.93 -16.09
C GLU A 213 -17.18 5.95 -15.53
N LEU A 214 -15.93 5.88 -16.00
CA LEU A 214 -14.78 6.64 -15.50
C LEU A 214 -14.43 7.80 -16.43
#